data_6ecb03baa8f676d024bb944036646daa
#
_entry.id   6ecb03baa8f676d024bb944036646daa
#
_cell.length_a   1.000
_cell.length_b   1.000
_cell.length_c   1.000
_cell.angle_alpha   90.00
_cell.angle_beta   90.00
_cell.angle_gamma   90.00
#
_symmetry.space_group_name_H-M   'P 1'
#
loop_
_entity.id
_entity.type
_entity.pdbx_description
1 polymer ?
#
loop_
_entity_poly.entity_id
_entity_poly.type
_entity_poly.pdbx_seq_one_letter_code
_entity_poly.pdbx_strand_id
1 'polypeptide(L)'
;MAIRYDGGLTCSIGVTDLDRSIPWYRDVLGFELLYRLDDLAWCELKTGVERVNVGLSEVEKAGGAGGSTLTFGVEDIDAAKAELDGRAIRQDGPIREIAGMVRLLTFYDPDDNALMFYQDLEKQG
;
A
#
# COMPACT_ATOMS: atom_id res chain seq x y z
N MET A 1 -16.59 13.84 -8.93
CA MET A 1 -15.53 12.82 -8.75
C MET A 1 -16.14 11.61 -8.08
N ALA A 2 -16.02 10.46 -8.72
CA ALA A 2 -16.65 9.25 -8.19
C ALA A 2 -15.83 8.55 -7.10
N ILE A 3 -14.51 8.74 -7.08
CA ILE A 3 -13.65 8.11 -6.09
C ILE A 3 -13.48 9.03 -4.90
N ARG A 4 -13.82 8.51 -3.72
CA ARG A 4 -13.71 9.28 -2.48
C ARG A 4 -12.48 8.82 -1.72
N TYR A 5 -11.43 9.64 -1.74
CA TYR A 5 -10.18 9.36 -1.02
C TYR A 5 -10.35 9.72 0.45
N ASP A 6 -9.66 9.00 1.32
CA ASP A 6 -9.72 9.23 2.77
C ASP A 6 -8.60 10.15 3.28
N GLY A 7 -7.75 10.62 2.36
CA GLY A 7 -6.64 11.50 2.72
C GLY A 7 -5.36 10.77 3.09
N GLY A 8 -5.36 9.45 3.08
CA GLY A 8 -4.19 8.66 3.42
C GLY A 8 -3.41 8.22 2.19
N LEU A 9 -2.10 8.10 2.35
CA LEU A 9 -1.22 7.57 1.31
C LEU A 9 -0.17 6.70 1.96
N THR A 10 0.00 5.49 1.44
CA THR A 10 1.08 4.60 1.86
C THR A 10 1.91 4.23 0.64
N CYS A 11 3.22 4.49 0.72
CA CYS A 11 4.16 4.11 -0.33
C CYS A 11 4.80 2.78 0.04
N SER A 12 4.66 1.78 -0.79
CA SER A 12 5.20 0.44 -0.58
C SER A 12 6.54 0.31 -1.27
N ILE A 13 7.55 -0.16 -0.54
CA ILE A 13 8.90 -0.33 -1.05
C ILE A 13 9.33 -1.77 -0.81
N GLY A 14 9.86 -2.42 -1.85
CA GLY A 14 10.40 -3.76 -1.71
C GLY A 14 11.79 -3.71 -1.09
N VAL A 15 12.03 -4.54 -0.07
CA VAL A 15 13.33 -4.67 0.57
C VAL A 15 13.67 -6.15 0.71
N THR A 16 14.95 -6.48 0.89
CA THR A 16 15.34 -7.88 0.98
C THR A 16 15.43 -8.40 2.41
N ASP A 17 15.45 -7.52 3.40
CA ASP A 17 15.63 -7.93 4.79
C ASP A 17 15.02 -6.87 5.73
N LEU A 18 13.86 -7.20 6.30
CA LEU A 18 13.17 -6.28 7.22
C LEU A 18 14.00 -5.97 8.46
N ASP A 19 14.73 -6.97 8.98
CA ASP A 19 15.54 -6.77 10.18
C ASP A 19 16.65 -5.75 9.97
N ARG A 20 17.12 -5.61 8.73
CA ARG A 20 18.12 -4.61 8.37
C ARG A 20 17.47 -3.30 7.99
N SER A 21 16.35 -3.35 7.27
CA SER A 21 15.75 -2.15 6.69
C SER A 21 15.00 -1.31 7.73
N ILE A 22 14.30 -1.93 8.65
CA ILE A 22 13.55 -1.18 9.67
C ILE A 22 14.47 -0.27 10.48
N PRO A 23 15.58 -0.78 11.07
CA PRO A 23 16.49 0.12 11.79
C PRO A 23 17.07 1.23 10.91
N TRP A 24 17.33 0.94 9.64
CA TRP A 24 17.85 1.93 8.73
C TRP A 24 16.87 3.09 8.53
N TYR A 25 15.61 2.76 8.22
CA TYR A 25 14.60 3.80 8.02
C TYR A 25 14.34 4.59 9.29
N ARG A 26 14.36 3.91 10.43
CA ARG A 26 14.17 4.57 11.72
C ARG A 26 15.35 5.49 12.04
N ASP A 27 16.57 5.00 11.92
CA ASP A 27 17.76 5.72 12.40
C ASP A 27 18.24 6.78 11.40
N VAL A 28 18.11 6.51 10.09
CA VAL A 28 18.57 7.44 9.07
C VAL A 28 17.50 8.48 8.74
N LEU A 29 16.26 8.05 8.59
CA LEU A 29 15.19 8.96 8.16
C LEU A 29 14.25 9.40 9.28
N GLY A 30 14.40 8.83 10.46
CA GLY A 30 13.56 9.20 11.59
C GLY A 30 12.14 8.66 11.54
N PHE A 31 11.92 7.61 10.77
CA PHE A 31 10.59 7.00 10.69
C PHE A 31 10.31 6.20 11.94
N GLU A 32 9.04 5.98 12.23
CA GLU A 32 8.61 5.24 13.41
C GLU A 32 7.87 3.99 12.97
N LEU A 33 8.26 2.83 13.51
CA LEU A 33 7.59 1.57 13.21
C LEU A 33 6.20 1.57 13.85
N LEU A 34 5.17 1.43 13.03
CA LEU A 34 3.78 1.35 13.49
C LEU A 34 3.39 -0.08 13.83
N TYR A 35 3.74 -1.02 12.97
CA TYR A 35 3.47 -2.44 13.20
C TYR A 35 4.29 -3.27 12.21
N ARG A 36 4.44 -4.56 12.54
CA ARG A 36 5.13 -5.52 11.69
C ARG A 36 4.33 -6.82 11.67
N LEU A 37 4.16 -7.38 10.48
CA LEU A 37 3.41 -8.62 10.27
C LEU A 37 4.34 -9.61 9.57
N ASP A 38 5.00 -10.47 10.35
CA ASP A 38 5.98 -11.41 9.79
C ASP A 38 5.35 -12.41 8.84
N ASP A 39 4.11 -12.82 9.10
CA ASP A 39 3.38 -13.75 8.22
C ASP A 39 3.18 -13.18 6.82
N LEU A 40 3.16 -11.85 6.70
CA LEU A 40 2.97 -11.18 5.42
C LEU A 40 4.26 -10.58 4.90
N ALA A 41 5.38 -10.78 5.60
CA ALA A 41 6.67 -10.19 5.24
C ALA A 41 6.53 -8.67 5.02
N TRP A 42 5.87 -7.98 5.96
CA TRP A 42 5.44 -6.60 5.81
C TRP A 42 5.61 -5.82 7.11
N CYS A 43 5.92 -4.55 6.96
CA CYS A 43 5.79 -3.62 8.09
C CYS A 43 5.32 -2.26 7.56
N GLU A 44 4.84 -1.43 8.45
CA GLU A 44 4.46 -0.08 8.09
C GLU A 44 5.13 0.92 9.02
N LEU A 45 5.64 1.99 8.43
CA LEU A 45 6.37 3.03 9.14
C LEU A 45 5.64 4.35 8.96
N LYS A 46 5.57 5.10 10.05
CA LYS A 46 5.08 6.48 10.01
C LYS A 46 6.23 7.38 9.55
N THR A 47 5.96 8.22 8.55
CA THR A 47 6.95 9.20 8.08
C THR A 47 6.79 10.51 8.85
N GLY A 48 7.63 11.47 8.52
CA GLY A 48 7.47 12.82 9.07
C GLY A 48 6.40 13.64 8.36
N VAL A 49 5.82 13.09 7.30
CA VAL A 49 4.77 13.77 6.54
C VAL A 49 3.42 13.30 7.05
N GLU A 50 2.54 14.25 7.37
CA GLU A 50 1.23 13.93 7.91
C GLU A 50 0.44 13.05 6.95
N ARG A 51 -0.10 11.94 7.46
CA ARG A 51 -0.94 10.99 6.74
C ARG A 51 -0.26 10.30 5.55
N VAL A 52 1.07 10.32 5.53
CA VAL A 52 1.85 9.56 4.56
C VAL A 52 2.71 8.56 5.29
N ASN A 53 2.51 7.29 5.00
CA ASN A 53 3.29 6.20 5.59
C ASN A 53 4.10 5.50 4.51
N VAL A 54 5.11 4.75 4.94
CA VAL A 54 5.89 3.88 4.07
C VAL A 54 5.71 2.44 4.54
N GLY A 55 5.36 1.56 3.61
CA GLY A 55 5.31 0.14 3.90
C GLY A 55 6.53 -0.55 3.32
N LEU A 56 7.13 -1.44 4.08
CA LEU A 56 8.24 -2.26 3.60
C LEU A 56 7.75 -3.68 3.41
N SER A 57 7.92 -4.20 2.20
CA SER A 57 7.55 -5.58 1.85
C SER A 57 8.81 -6.36 1.55
N GLU A 58 9.03 -7.46 2.25
CA GLU A 58 10.22 -8.26 2.04
C GLU A 58 10.07 -9.12 0.78
N VAL A 59 11.02 -8.98 -0.13
CA VAL A 59 10.99 -9.63 -1.45
C VAL A 59 12.35 -10.23 -1.75
N GLU A 60 12.40 -11.17 -2.71
CA GLU A 60 13.65 -11.80 -3.11
C GLU A 60 14.61 -10.80 -3.76
N LYS A 61 14.08 -9.95 -4.62
CA LYS A 61 14.86 -8.94 -5.33
C LYS A 61 14.24 -7.58 -5.11
N ALA A 62 15.01 -6.65 -4.60
CA ALA A 62 14.56 -5.29 -4.37
C ALA A 62 15.23 -4.34 -5.36
N GLY A 63 14.58 -3.22 -5.59
CA GLY A 63 15.08 -2.21 -6.51
C GLY A 63 14.66 -2.51 -7.95
N GLY A 64 15.14 -1.71 -8.86
CA GLY A 64 14.78 -1.82 -10.27
C GLY A 64 13.36 -1.35 -10.53
N ALA A 65 12.83 -1.77 -11.68
CA ALA A 65 11.47 -1.38 -12.06
C ALA A 65 10.46 -1.96 -11.06
N GLY A 66 9.56 -1.13 -10.57
CA GLY A 66 8.53 -1.59 -9.67
C GLY A 66 8.95 -1.66 -8.21
N GLY A 67 10.03 -0.98 -7.85
CA GLY A 67 10.49 -0.95 -6.46
C GLY A 67 9.49 -0.33 -5.48
N SER A 68 8.63 0.56 -5.94
CA SER A 68 7.62 1.21 -5.10
C SER A 68 6.26 1.13 -5.73
N THR A 69 5.22 1.00 -4.89
CA THR A 69 3.84 1.01 -5.34
C THR A 69 3.06 2.01 -4.51
N LEU A 70 2.51 3.03 -5.16
CA LEU A 70 1.67 4.00 -4.47
C LEU A 70 0.34 3.35 -4.12
N THR A 71 -0.02 3.41 -2.85
CA THR A 71 -1.22 2.74 -2.35
C THR A 71 -2.11 3.78 -1.67
N PHE A 72 -3.25 4.08 -2.28
CA PHE A 72 -4.16 5.13 -1.83
C PHE A 72 -5.27 4.56 -0.97
N GLY A 73 -5.51 5.18 0.17
CA GLY A 73 -6.65 4.81 1.01
C GLY A 73 -7.95 5.34 0.41
N VAL A 74 -8.97 4.51 0.33
CA VAL A 74 -10.29 4.90 -0.16
C VAL A 74 -11.35 4.54 0.88
N GLU A 75 -12.46 5.27 0.84
CA GLU A 75 -13.55 5.02 1.80
C GLU A 75 -14.37 3.78 1.44
N ASP A 76 -14.48 3.49 0.14
CA ASP A 76 -15.30 2.38 -0.35
C ASP A 76 -14.60 1.76 -1.56
N ILE A 77 -13.89 0.67 -1.33
CA ILE A 77 -13.09 0.05 -2.38
C ILE A 77 -13.98 -0.62 -3.45
N ASP A 78 -15.19 -1.05 -3.10
CA ASP A 78 -16.10 -1.59 -4.10
C ASP A 78 -16.54 -0.51 -5.07
N ALA A 79 -16.83 0.69 -4.57
CA ALA A 79 -17.19 1.80 -5.44
C ALA A 79 -16.00 2.24 -6.30
N ALA A 80 -14.79 2.23 -5.72
CA ALA A 80 -13.59 2.57 -6.49
C ALA A 80 -13.37 1.56 -7.61
N LYS A 81 -13.55 0.26 -7.32
CA LYS A 81 -13.41 -0.77 -8.34
C LYS A 81 -14.44 -0.59 -9.46
N ALA A 82 -15.68 -0.29 -9.09
CA ALA A 82 -16.73 -0.07 -10.09
C ALA A 82 -16.37 1.09 -11.02
N GLU A 83 -15.74 2.13 -10.49
CA GLU A 83 -15.28 3.25 -11.31
C GLU A 83 -14.18 2.81 -12.27
N LEU A 84 -13.21 2.00 -11.79
CA LEU A 84 -12.16 1.47 -12.66
C LEU A 84 -12.75 0.57 -13.74
N ASP A 85 -13.72 -0.28 -13.39
CA ASP A 85 -14.37 -1.18 -14.34
C ASP A 85 -15.09 -0.39 -15.42
N GLY A 86 -15.77 0.69 -15.04
CA GLY A 86 -16.51 1.54 -15.98
C GLY A 86 -15.60 2.25 -16.97
N ARG A 87 -14.32 2.43 -16.62
CA ARG A 87 -13.32 3.07 -17.48
C ARG A 87 -12.42 2.05 -18.17
N ALA A 88 -12.72 0.74 -18.01
CA ALA A 88 -11.92 -0.36 -18.58
C ALA A 88 -10.44 -0.31 -18.15
N ILE A 89 -10.19 0.07 -16.89
CA ILE A 89 -8.84 0.10 -16.35
C ILE A 89 -8.39 -1.32 -16.02
N ARG A 90 -7.20 -1.70 -16.46
CA ARG A 90 -6.65 -3.03 -16.21
C ARG A 90 -6.35 -3.20 -14.72
N GLN A 91 -6.74 -4.32 -14.15
CA GLN A 91 -6.58 -4.63 -12.74
C GLN A 91 -5.96 -6.01 -12.58
N ASP A 92 -5.35 -6.24 -11.44
CA ASP A 92 -4.74 -7.53 -11.11
C ASP A 92 -5.71 -8.34 -10.24
N GLY A 93 -6.68 -8.96 -10.91
CA GLY A 93 -7.63 -9.83 -10.25
C GLY A 93 -8.70 -9.10 -9.46
N PRO A 94 -9.45 -9.84 -8.63
CA PRO A 94 -10.48 -9.24 -7.79
C PRO A 94 -9.88 -8.56 -6.56
N ILE A 95 -10.73 -7.85 -5.82
CA ILE A 95 -10.34 -7.29 -4.53
C ILE A 95 -9.90 -8.44 -3.61
N ARG A 96 -8.75 -8.29 -2.98
CA ARG A 96 -8.25 -9.26 -2.01
C ARG A 96 -8.52 -8.73 -0.61
N GLU A 97 -8.80 -9.62 0.31
CA GLU A 97 -9.05 -9.23 1.69
C GLU A 97 -8.08 -9.94 2.62
N ILE A 98 -7.45 -9.15 3.50
CA ILE A 98 -6.72 -9.69 4.62
C ILE A 98 -7.66 -9.59 5.81
N ALA A 99 -8.15 -10.73 6.26
CA ALA A 99 -9.27 -10.81 7.21
C ALA A 99 -9.07 -9.92 8.44
N GLY A 100 -10.06 -9.08 8.71
CA GLY A 100 -10.07 -8.21 9.87
C GLY A 100 -9.13 -7.02 9.76
N MET A 101 -8.43 -6.84 8.66
CA MET A 101 -7.41 -5.82 8.53
C MET A 101 -7.67 -4.85 7.37
N VAL A 102 -7.64 -5.35 6.14
CA VAL A 102 -7.63 -4.48 4.97
C VAL A 102 -8.14 -5.21 3.73
N ARG A 103 -8.71 -4.44 2.80
CA ARG A 103 -9.04 -4.93 1.46
C ARG A 103 -8.16 -4.18 0.46
N LEU A 104 -7.68 -4.89 -0.55
CA LEU A 104 -6.66 -4.38 -1.47
C LEU A 104 -7.06 -4.62 -2.91
N LEU A 105 -6.71 -3.68 -3.79
CA LEU A 105 -6.93 -3.82 -5.23
C LEU A 105 -5.76 -3.21 -5.97
N THR A 106 -5.13 -4.00 -6.85
CA THR A 106 -4.04 -3.52 -7.69
C THR A 106 -4.58 -3.19 -9.08
N PHE A 107 -4.17 -2.06 -9.62
CA PHE A 107 -4.53 -1.66 -10.98
C PHE A 107 -3.33 -1.01 -11.64
N TYR A 108 -3.42 -0.76 -12.95
CA TYR A 108 -2.27 -0.32 -13.72
C TYR A 108 -2.60 0.93 -14.50
N ASP A 109 -1.61 1.81 -14.61
CA ASP A 109 -1.73 2.97 -15.47
C ASP A 109 -1.44 2.59 -16.93
N PRO A 110 -1.56 3.51 -17.92
CA PRO A 110 -1.30 3.17 -19.32
C PRO A 110 0.09 2.66 -19.61
N ASP A 111 1.07 2.96 -18.76
CA ASP A 111 2.45 2.49 -18.92
C ASP A 111 2.74 1.26 -18.08
N ASP A 112 1.69 0.62 -17.55
CA ASP A 112 1.80 -0.59 -16.73
C ASP A 112 2.47 -0.36 -15.37
N ASN A 113 2.46 0.87 -14.88
CA ASN A 113 2.89 1.11 -13.51
C ASN A 113 1.79 0.62 -12.57
N ALA A 114 2.17 -0.16 -11.57
CA ALA A 114 1.22 -0.70 -10.61
C ALA A 114 0.85 0.37 -9.58
N LEU A 115 -0.45 0.48 -9.32
CA LEU A 115 -1.02 1.34 -8.29
C LEU A 115 -1.97 0.48 -7.47
N MET A 116 -2.25 0.90 -6.25
CA MET A 116 -3.17 0.13 -5.40
C MET A 116 -4.15 1.05 -4.70
N PHE A 117 -5.34 0.51 -4.45
CA PHE A 117 -6.28 1.07 -3.48
C PHE A 117 -6.30 0.16 -2.25
N TYR A 118 -6.53 0.73 -1.09
CA TYR A 118 -6.81 -0.04 0.11
C TYR A 118 -7.99 0.56 0.86
N GLN A 119 -8.73 -0.29 1.54
CA GLN A 119 -9.77 0.12 2.48
C GLN A 119 -9.47 -0.54 3.81
N ASP A 120 -9.30 0.26 4.84
CA ASP A 120 -8.96 -0.22 6.17
C ASP A 120 -10.19 -0.75 6.88
N LEU A 121 -10.20 -2.04 7.22
CA LEU A 121 -11.31 -2.66 7.91
C LEU A 121 -11.30 -2.42 9.41
N GLU A 122 -10.15 -2.11 9.98
CA GLU A 122 -10.04 -1.82 11.40
C GLU A 122 -10.49 -0.40 11.74
N LYS A 123 -10.66 0.43 10.72
CA LYS A 123 -11.09 1.82 10.89
C LYS A 123 -12.59 1.91 11.04
N GLN A 124 -13.15 1.05 11.84
CA GLN A 124 -14.58 1.04 12.12
C GLN A 124 -14.79 1.96 13.30
N GLY A 125 -15.23 3.12 13.03
CA GLY A 125 -15.34 4.19 13.99
C GLY A 125 -16.20 3.98 15.16
#